data_95ec13fc7cf50a52f97ca24537df897c
#
_entry.id   95ec13fc7cf50a52f97ca24537df897c
#
_cell.length_a   1.000
_cell.length_b   1.000
_cell.length_c   1.000
_cell.angle_alpha   90.00
_cell.angle_beta   90.00
_cell.angle_gamma   90.00
#
_symmetry.space_group_name_H-M   'P 1'
#
loop_
_entity.id
_entity.type
_entity.pdbx_description
1 polymer ?
#
loop_
_entity_poly.entity_id
_entity_poly.type
_entity_poly.pdbx_seq_one_letter_code
_entity_poly.pdbx_strand_id
1 'polypeptide(L)'
;VNRRYTEQKKPGHTKVNLAIGGSSGFQGGSTFKAFVLADALRQGIPLSFTAYAPQKYTSEVFLNYTPDGVEPYTLQNAGDSEAGTFDVRTATHDSVNTFFIQLEERTGVEGPASLAEAMGLEQFKDGSPSADLLRGGSFVLGSNEVSPLDLAAAYATFPAHGQYCPPRPVTEIL
;
A
#
# COMPACT_ATOMS: atom_id res chain seq x y z
N VAL A 1 -15.01 3.29 -17.82
CA VAL A 1 -15.89 4.45 -18.10
C VAL A 1 -15.03 5.67 -18.30
N ASN A 2 -14.91 6.17 -19.54
CA ASN A 2 -14.16 7.40 -19.81
C ASN A 2 -14.93 8.60 -19.26
N ARG A 3 -14.44 9.18 -18.15
CA ARG A 3 -14.97 10.43 -17.61
C ARG A 3 -14.20 11.60 -18.20
N ARG A 4 -14.91 12.62 -18.70
CA ARG A 4 -14.29 13.85 -19.16
C ARG A 4 -14.33 14.90 -18.07
N TYR A 5 -13.19 15.51 -17.78
CA TYR A 5 -13.14 16.67 -16.90
C TYR A 5 -13.76 17.87 -17.60
N THR A 6 -14.85 18.42 -17.07
CA THR A 6 -15.56 19.58 -17.64
C THR A 6 -16.52 20.15 -16.61
N GLU A 7 -16.80 21.43 -16.75
CA GLU A 7 -17.82 22.13 -15.94
C GLU A 7 -19.27 21.75 -16.30
N GLN A 8 -19.49 21.08 -17.43
CA GLN A 8 -20.83 20.71 -17.87
C GLN A 8 -21.36 19.51 -17.06
N LYS A 9 -22.56 19.67 -16.47
CA LYS A 9 -23.28 18.59 -15.78
C LYS A 9 -23.93 17.63 -16.80
N LYS A 10 -23.13 16.73 -17.37
CA LYS A 10 -23.60 15.69 -18.28
C LYS A 10 -23.20 14.31 -17.79
N PRO A 11 -23.94 13.23 -18.10
CA PRO A 11 -23.52 11.87 -17.79
C PRO A 11 -22.08 11.59 -18.30
N GLY A 12 -21.22 10.99 -17.46
CA GLY A 12 -19.81 10.74 -17.81
C GLY A 12 -18.86 11.94 -17.67
N HIS A 13 -19.34 13.11 -17.21
CA HIS A 13 -18.52 14.30 -16.96
C HIS A 13 -18.28 14.47 -15.47
N THR A 14 -17.12 14.99 -15.09
CA THR A 14 -16.76 15.28 -13.70
C THR A 14 -15.96 16.57 -13.60
N LYS A 15 -16.14 17.30 -12.50
CA LYS A 15 -15.27 18.42 -12.12
C LYS A 15 -14.11 17.97 -11.21
N VAL A 16 -14.15 16.72 -10.77
CA VAL A 16 -13.13 16.17 -9.88
C VAL A 16 -11.96 15.66 -10.70
N ASN A 17 -10.76 16.12 -10.40
CA ASN A 17 -9.54 15.54 -10.95
C ASN A 17 -9.21 14.24 -10.20
N LEU A 18 -9.61 13.11 -10.80
CA LEU A 18 -9.39 11.80 -10.19
C LEU A 18 -7.91 11.38 -10.16
N ALA A 19 -7.06 11.98 -10.99
CA ALA A 19 -5.63 11.66 -10.99
C ALA A 19 -4.93 12.12 -9.70
N ILE A 20 -5.40 13.23 -9.12
CA ILE A 20 -4.90 13.73 -7.83
C ILE A 20 -5.76 13.27 -6.64
N GLY A 21 -6.65 12.30 -6.85
CA GLY A 21 -7.46 11.70 -5.79
C GLY A 21 -8.69 12.50 -5.37
N GLY A 22 -9.03 13.58 -6.05
CA GLY A 22 -10.15 14.44 -5.64
C GLY A 22 -9.85 15.16 -4.33
N SER A 23 -10.67 14.95 -3.30
CA SER A 23 -10.52 15.58 -1.98
C SER A 23 -9.71 14.76 -0.98
N SER A 24 -9.66 13.44 -1.11
CA SER A 24 -9.06 12.55 -0.09
C SER A 24 -8.17 11.45 -0.67
N GLY A 25 -8.22 11.20 -1.96
CA GLY A 25 -7.53 10.07 -2.57
C GLY A 25 -8.41 8.84 -2.73
N PHE A 26 -7.78 7.69 -2.92
CA PHE A 26 -8.41 6.38 -3.01
C PHE A 26 -7.56 5.36 -2.25
N GLN A 27 -8.19 4.36 -1.66
CA GLN A 27 -7.46 3.28 -1.01
C GLN A 27 -6.48 2.62 -1.99
N GLY A 28 -5.22 2.51 -1.57
CA GLY A 28 -4.15 1.96 -2.39
C GLY A 28 -4.28 0.46 -2.64
N GLY A 29 -4.95 -0.25 -1.73
CA GLY A 29 -5.11 -1.69 -1.83
C GLY A 29 -3.77 -2.42 -1.83
N SER A 30 -3.71 -3.57 -2.47
CA SER A 30 -2.52 -4.44 -2.56
C SER A 30 -1.29 -3.78 -3.19
N THR A 31 -1.40 -2.58 -3.75
CA THR A 31 -0.22 -1.83 -4.22
C THR A 31 0.74 -1.49 -3.09
N PHE A 32 0.25 -1.40 -1.84
CA PHE A 32 1.07 -1.15 -0.66
C PHE A 32 2.01 -2.30 -0.31
N LYS A 33 1.71 -3.51 -0.73
CA LYS A 33 2.59 -4.68 -0.55
C LYS A 33 4.00 -4.46 -1.13
N ALA A 34 4.13 -3.62 -2.16
CA ALA A 34 5.43 -3.28 -2.73
C ALA A 34 6.34 -2.51 -1.75
N PHE A 35 5.79 -1.67 -0.89
CA PHE A 35 6.57 -0.95 0.13
C PHE A 35 7.03 -1.89 1.24
N VAL A 36 6.16 -2.80 1.69
CA VAL A 36 6.53 -3.84 2.66
C VAL A 36 7.59 -4.78 2.09
N LEU A 37 7.43 -5.21 0.83
CA LEU A 37 8.44 -6.02 0.14
C LEU A 37 9.78 -5.31 0.03
N ALA A 38 9.78 -4.04 -0.39
CA ALA A 38 11.01 -3.28 -0.55
C ALA A 38 11.74 -3.09 0.78
N ASP A 39 11.00 -2.83 1.85
CA ASP A 39 11.58 -2.72 3.19
C ASP A 39 12.07 -4.06 3.73
N ALA A 40 11.36 -5.16 3.48
CA ALA A 40 11.80 -6.50 3.82
C ALA A 40 13.17 -6.83 3.17
N LEU A 41 13.32 -6.51 1.87
CA LEU A 41 14.58 -6.69 1.16
C LEU A 41 15.69 -5.79 1.75
N ARG A 42 15.38 -4.55 2.10
CA ARG A 42 16.30 -3.60 2.75
C ARG A 42 16.78 -4.12 4.10
N GLN A 43 15.90 -4.79 4.85
CA GLN A 43 16.23 -5.43 6.13
C GLN A 43 16.95 -6.78 5.96
N GLY A 44 17.18 -7.24 4.73
CA GLY A 44 17.92 -8.48 4.44
C GLY A 44 17.07 -9.73 4.39
N ILE A 45 15.73 -9.61 4.38
CA ILE A 45 14.85 -10.77 4.18
C ILE A 45 14.96 -11.21 2.70
N PRO A 46 15.41 -12.42 2.40
CA PRO A 46 15.67 -12.84 1.03
C PRO A 46 14.36 -13.16 0.29
N LEU A 47 14.39 -13.10 -1.05
CA LEU A 47 13.27 -13.52 -1.90
C LEU A 47 12.87 -15.00 -1.71
N SER A 48 13.80 -15.83 -1.20
CA SER A 48 13.57 -17.23 -0.87
C SER A 48 12.95 -17.45 0.51
N PHE A 49 12.70 -16.37 1.28
CA PHE A 49 11.98 -16.50 2.55
C PHE A 49 10.61 -17.13 2.30
N THR A 50 10.27 -18.17 3.06
CA THR A 50 9.01 -18.90 2.93
C THR A 50 8.18 -18.81 4.21
N ALA A 51 6.86 -18.74 4.04
CA ALA A 51 5.90 -18.86 5.14
C ALA A 51 4.66 -19.63 4.68
N TYR A 52 4.01 -20.30 5.62
CA TYR A 52 2.68 -20.84 5.39
C TYR A 52 1.65 -19.71 5.53
N ALA A 53 0.91 -19.48 4.48
CA ALA A 53 -0.19 -18.50 4.42
C ALA A 53 -1.53 -19.24 4.52
N PRO A 54 -2.18 -19.27 5.68
CA PRO A 54 -3.51 -19.87 5.81
C PRO A 54 -4.56 -19.01 5.10
N GLN A 55 -5.73 -19.56 4.79
CA GLN A 55 -6.83 -18.79 4.20
C GLN A 55 -7.29 -17.64 5.09
N LYS A 56 -7.26 -17.83 6.40
CA LYS A 56 -7.53 -16.79 7.41
C LYS A 56 -6.37 -16.75 8.41
N TYR A 57 -5.89 -15.57 8.70
CA TYR A 57 -4.79 -15.34 9.63
C TYR A 57 -5.17 -14.30 10.68
N THR A 58 -4.85 -14.58 11.93
CA THR A 58 -4.98 -13.66 13.04
C THR A 58 -3.58 -13.27 13.49
N SER A 59 -3.27 -11.98 13.46
CA SER A 59 -1.98 -11.44 13.83
C SER A 59 -1.74 -11.59 15.33
N GLU A 60 -0.51 -11.96 15.70
CA GLU A 60 -0.04 -11.95 17.09
C GLU A 60 0.59 -10.60 17.47
N VAL A 61 0.84 -9.74 16.48
CA VAL A 61 1.54 -8.46 16.64
C VAL A 61 0.60 -7.28 16.51
N PHE A 62 -0.26 -7.30 15.48
CA PHE A 62 -1.13 -6.19 15.17
C PHE A 62 -2.50 -6.32 15.82
N LEU A 63 -3.03 -5.17 16.23
CA LEU A 63 -4.33 -5.05 16.88
C LEU A 63 -5.29 -4.23 16.03
N ASN A 64 -6.55 -4.57 16.14
CA ASN A 64 -7.65 -3.81 15.58
C ASN A 64 -8.40 -3.09 16.72
N TYR A 65 -8.59 -1.79 16.56
CA TYR A 65 -9.31 -0.95 17.52
C TYR A 65 -10.73 -0.76 17.02
N THR A 66 -11.68 -1.34 17.73
CA THR A 66 -13.11 -1.25 17.41
C THR A 66 -13.84 -0.43 18.47
N PRO A 67 -15.06 0.06 18.22
CA PRO A 67 -15.86 0.74 19.24
C PRO A 67 -16.12 -0.14 20.49
N ASP A 68 -16.11 -1.47 20.32
CA ASP A 68 -16.36 -2.43 21.38
C ASP A 68 -15.10 -2.87 22.14
N GLY A 69 -13.90 -2.42 21.69
CA GLY A 69 -12.63 -2.73 22.34
C GLY A 69 -11.48 -2.97 21.37
N VAL A 70 -10.48 -3.67 21.88
CA VAL A 70 -9.25 -4.00 21.12
C VAL A 70 -9.21 -5.51 20.92
N GLU A 71 -9.00 -5.93 19.68
CA GLU A 71 -8.92 -7.34 19.30
C GLU A 71 -7.72 -7.59 18.37
N PRO A 72 -7.19 -8.83 18.27
CA PRO A 72 -6.15 -9.15 17.30
C PRO A 72 -6.61 -8.90 15.87
N TYR A 73 -5.74 -8.26 15.08
CA TYR A 73 -6.04 -7.99 13.67
C TYR A 73 -6.18 -9.29 12.90
N THR A 74 -7.31 -9.48 12.26
CA THR A 74 -7.63 -10.69 11.50
C THR A 74 -7.98 -10.35 10.07
N LEU A 75 -7.41 -11.09 9.11
CA LEU A 75 -7.64 -10.91 7.69
C LEU A 75 -7.71 -12.27 6.98
N GLN A 76 -8.13 -12.24 5.71
CA GLN A 76 -8.21 -13.42 4.87
C GLN A 76 -7.71 -13.13 3.46
N ASN A 77 -7.35 -14.20 2.75
CA ASN A 77 -7.04 -14.14 1.33
C ASN A 77 -8.31 -13.90 0.51
N ALA A 78 -8.14 -13.38 -0.71
CA ALA A 78 -9.27 -13.10 -1.59
C ALA A 78 -9.87 -14.36 -2.21
N GLY A 79 -9.04 -15.37 -2.47
CA GLY A 79 -9.44 -16.65 -3.07
C GLY A 79 -8.97 -17.86 -2.25
N ASP A 80 -9.73 -18.94 -2.33
CA ASP A 80 -9.41 -20.18 -1.60
C ASP A 80 -8.09 -20.83 -2.07
N SER A 81 -7.67 -20.57 -3.30
CA SER A 81 -6.41 -21.06 -3.87
C SER A 81 -5.16 -20.33 -3.34
N GLU A 82 -5.34 -19.28 -2.55
CA GLU A 82 -4.24 -18.50 -1.98
C GLU A 82 -3.77 -19.02 -0.61
N ALA A 83 -4.25 -20.18 -0.17
CA ALA A 83 -3.77 -20.84 1.04
C ALA A 83 -2.67 -21.85 0.70
N GLY A 84 -1.54 -21.80 1.43
CA GLY A 84 -0.41 -22.71 1.19
C GLY A 84 0.92 -22.15 1.65
N THR A 85 2.00 -22.82 1.29
CA THR A 85 3.37 -22.34 1.53
C THR A 85 3.84 -21.57 0.31
N PHE A 86 4.21 -20.31 0.53
CA PHE A 86 4.70 -19.40 -0.51
C PHE A 86 6.10 -18.91 -0.15
N ASP A 87 6.90 -18.64 -1.15
CA ASP A 87 8.05 -17.76 -1.02
C ASP A 87 7.63 -16.32 -1.34
N VAL A 88 8.53 -15.35 -1.11
CA VAL A 88 8.24 -13.93 -1.36
C VAL A 88 7.82 -13.68 -2.80
N ARG A 89 8.42 -14.38 -3.77
CA ARG A 89 8.14 -14.19 -5.19
C ARG A 89 6.74 -14.67 -5.56
N THR A 90 6.39 -15.89 -5.17
CA THR A 90 5.08 -16.48 -5.46
C THR A 90 3.97 -15.77 -4.71
N ALA A 91 4.19 -15.40 -3.44
CA ALA A 91 3.25 -14.60 -2.66
C ALA A 91 3.00 -13.22 -3.27
N THR A 92 4.03 -12.61 -3.87
CA THR A 92 3.90 -11.32 -4.58
C THR A 92 3.10 -11.48 -5.87
N HIS A 93 3.39 -12.52 -6.64
CA HIS A 93 2.67 -12.81 -7.89
C HIS A 93 1.16 -12.99 -7.64
N ASP A 94 0.82 -13.78 -6.63
CA ASP A 94 -0.57 -14.10 -6.30
C ASP A 94 -1.21 -13.08 -5.32
N SER A 95 -0.43 -12.09 -4.89
CA SER A 95 -0.90 -11.03 -3.97
C SER A 95 -1.47 -11.55 -2.65
N VAL A 96 -0.88 -12.61 -2.09
CA VAL A 96 -1.39 -13.35 -0.93
C VAL A 96 -1.43 -12.49 0.33
N ASN A 97 -2.61 -12.14 0.81
CA ASN A 97 -2.80 -11.22 1.95
C ASN A 97 -2.18 -11.77 3.23
N THR A 98 -2.44 -13.03 3.55
CA THR A 98 -1.99 -13.65 4.79
C THR A 98 -0.49 -13.97 4.82
N PHE A 99 0.18 -14.00 3.67
CA PHE A 99 1.63 -13.99 3.61
C PHE A 99 2.18 -12.59 3.90
N PHE A 100 1.61 -11.57 3.28
CA PHE A 100 2.13 -10.21 3.38
C PHE A 100 1.94 -9.58 4.75
N ILE A 101 0.89 -9.91 5.49
CA ILE A 101 0.76 -9.49 6.89
C ILE A 101 1.86 -10.12 7.77
N GLN A 102 2.20 -11.40 7.56
CA GLN A 102 3.31 -12.04 8.26
C GLN A 102 4.67 -11.43 7.89
N LEU A 103 4.81 -10.95 6.65
CA LEU A 103 6.02 -10.21 6.24
C LEU A 103 6.07 -8.84 6.94
N GLU A 104 4.94 -8.13 7.03
CA GLU A 104 4.82 -6.85 7.72
C GLU A 104 5.05 -6.99 9.24
N GLU A 105 4.63 -8.08 9.86
CA GLU A 105 4.96 -8.38 11.27
C GLU A 105 6.47 -8.44 11.51
N ARG A 106 7.24 -8.87 10.50
CA ARG A 106 8.71 -8.96 10.58
C ARG A 106 9.40 -7.63 10.32
N THR A 107 8.89 -6.86 9.36
CA THR A 107 9.46 -5.55 9.01
C THR A 107 9.04 -4.45 9.98
N GLY A 108 7.91 -4.61 10.62
CA GLY A 108 7.17 -3.50 11.22
C GLY A 108 6.51 -2.63 10.16
N VAL A 109 5.73 -1.64 10.58
CA VAL A 109 5.04 -0.68 9.70
C VAL A 109 5.86 0.58 9.44
N GLU A 110 6.70 0.99 10.40
CA GLU A 110 7.49 2.24 10.31
C GLU A 110 8.42 2.27 9.10
N GLY A 111 9.11 1.17 8.84
CA GLY A 111 10.04 1.07 7.71
C GLY A 111 9.34 1.23 6.35
N PRO A 112 8.32 0.43 6.05
CA PRO A 112 7.51 0.56 4.85
C PRO A 112 6.84 1.93 4.69
N ALA A 113 6.30 2.52 5.78
CA ALA A 113 5.68 3.84 5.76
C ALA A 113 6.70 4.95 5.45
N SER A 114 7.88 4.94 6.10
CA SER A 114 8.98 5.88 5.81
C SER A 114 9.48 5.75 4.37
N LEU A 115 9.48 4.53 3.83
CA LEU A 115 9.85 4.30 2.44
C LEU A 115 8.79 4.90 1.49
N ALA A 116 7.52 4.71 1.78
CA ALA A 116 6.42 5.29 1.02
C ALA A 116 6.48 6.82 1.02
N GLU A 117 6.78 7.44 2.18
CA GLU A 117 7.03 8.87 2.31
C GLU A 117 8.20 9.34 1.44
N ALA A 118 9.35 8.67 1.54
CA ALA A 118 10.52 9.00 0.75
C ALA A 118 10.28 8.86 -0.76
N MET A 119 9.33 8.02 -1.17
CA MET A 119 8.86 7.83 -2.54
C MET A 119 7.73 8.79 -2.93
N GLY A 120 7.41 9.79 -2.09
CA GLY A 120 6.52 10.90 -2.43
C GLY A 120 5.05 10.72 -2.06
N LEU A 121 4.69 9.74 -1.24
CA LEU A 121 3.34 9.63 -0.71
C LEU A 121 3.12 10.66 0.42
N GLU A 122 2.45 11.76 0.09
CA GLU A 122 2.37 12.97 0.93
C GLU A 122 1.72 12.76 2.31
N GLN A 123 0.76 11.84 2.43
CA GLN A 123 0.08 11.56 3.70
C GLN A 123 1.01 10.98 4.78
N PHE A 124 2.21 10.58 4.41
CA PHE A 124 3.23 10.09 5.34
C PHE A 124 4.32 11.13 5.65
N LYS A 125 4.23 12.35 5.07
CA LYS A 125 5.26 13.40 5.19
C LYS A 125 5.54 13.87 6.63
N ASP A 126 4.60 13.68 7.52
CA ASP A 126 4.76 14.10 8.92
C ASP A 126 5.65 13.17 9.74
N GLY A 127 6.13 12.07 9.15
CA GLY A 127 6.88 11.04 9.87
C GLY A 127 6.09 10.39 11.02
N SER A 128 4.80 10.68 11.05
CA SER A 128 3.85 10.18 12.02
C SER A 128 2.75 9.42 11.29
N PRO A 129 3.00 8.15 10.93
CA PRO A 129 1.88 7.28 10.59
C PRO A 129 0.89 7.41 11.75
N SER A 130 -0.39 7.54 11.48
CA SER A 130 -1.37 7.57 12.56
C SER A 130 -1.12 6.36 13.49
N ALA A 131 -1.31 6.54 14.79
CA ALA A 131 -1.09 5.45 15.75
C ALA A 131 -1.89 4.18 15.37
N ASP A 132 -2.98 4.35 14.66
CA ASP A 132 -3.83 3.29 14.13
C ASP A 132 -3.15 2.51 12.98
N LEU A 133 -2.35 3.18 12.15
CA LEU A 133 -1.54 2.53 11.10
C LEU A 133 -0.47 1.61 11.69
N LEU A 134 0.23 2.08 12.72
CA LEU A 134 1.27 1.31 13.40
C LEU A 134 0.72 0.12 14.20
N ARG A 135 -0.56 0.14 14.53
CA ARG A 135 -1.21 -0.86 15.37
C ARG A 135 -2.14 -1.81 14.63
N GLY A 136 -2.71 -1.37 13.53
CA GLY A 136 -3.76 -2.10 12.81
C GLY A 136 -3.29 -3.16 11.82
N GLY A 137 -2.01 -3.16 11.40
CA GLY A 137 -1.51 -4.05 10.34
C GLY A 137 -2.21 -3.85 8.98
N SER A 138 -3.02 -2.82 8.85
CA SER A 138 -3.79 -2.56 7.63
C SER A 138 -2.99 -1.83 6.54
N PHE A 139 -1.77 -1.39 6.86
CA PHE A 139 -0.90 -0.70 5.91
C PHE A 139 -0.61 -1.57 4.67
N VAL A 140 -0.24 -2.83 4.87
CA VAL A 140 0.08 -3.77 3.78
C VAL A 140 -1.09 -4.02 2.83
N LEU A 141 -2.32 -3.82 3.31
CA LEU A 141 -3.54 -3.93 2.50
C LEU A 141 -3.97 -2.60 1.87
N GLY A 142 -3.18 -1.53 2.06
CA GLY A 142 -3.41 -0.22 1.47
C GLY A 142 -4.73 0.41 1.90
N SER A 143 -5.05 0.33 3.19
CA SER A 143 -6.22 1.01 3.77
C SER A 143 -6.11 2.53 3.66
N ASN A 144 -4.91 3.05 3.47
CA ASN A 144 -4.63 4.46 3.31
C ASN A 144 -5.07 4.99 1.95
N GLU A 145 -5.68 6.14 1.97
CA GLU A 145 -6.06 6.87 0.77
C GLU A 145 -4.84 7.57 0.17
N VAL A 146 -4.64 7.37 -1.13
CA VAL A 146 -3.53 7.95 -1.89
C VAL A 146 -4.02 8.54 -3.20
N SER A 147 -3.31 9.54 -3.70
CA SER A 147 -3.50 10.04 -5.06
C SER A 147 -2.96 9.02 -6.06
N PRO A 148 -3.71 8.67 -7.12
CA PRO A 148 -3.18 7.82 -8.18
C PRO A 148 -1.90 8.35 -8.82
N LEU A 149 -1.76 9.67 -8.92
CA LEU A 149 -0.55 10.32 -9.46
C LEU A 149 0.65 10.10 -8.55
N ASP A 150 0.49 10.31 -7.24
CA ASP A 150 1.57 10.14 -6.28
C ASP A 150 1.97 8.67 -6.17
N LEU A 151 1.00 7.76 -6.18
CA LEU A 151 1.28 6.33 -6.19
C LEU A 151 2.03 5.90 -7.46
N ALA A 152 1.65 6.43 -8.63
CA ALA A 152 2.36 6.16 -9.88
C ALA A 152 3.81 6.70 -9.84
N ALA A 153 4.02 7.89 -9.26
CA ALA A 153 5.33 8.47 -9.08
C ALA A 153 6.19 7.67 -8.09
N ALA A 154 5.58 7.19 -6.99
CA ALA A 154 6.23 6.30 -6.05
C ALA A 154 6.69 5.01 -6.74
N TYR A 155 5.83 4.38 -7.52
CA TYR A 155 6.20 3.18 -8.27
C TYR A 155 7.29 3.42 -9.31
N ALA A 156 7.33 4.61 -9.94
CA ALA A 156 8.40 4.98 -10.88
C ALA A 156 9.80 5.02 -10.23
N THR A 157 9.87 5.12 -8.90
CA THR A 157 11.13 5.07 -8.14
C THR A 157 11.84 3.72 -8.28
N PHE A 158 11.11 2.62 -8.40
CA PHE A 158 11.70 1.28 -8.56
C PHE A 158 12.55 1.15 -9.83
N PRO A 159 12.04 1.41 -11.05
CA PRO A 159 12.86 1.36 -12.27
C PRO A 159 13.89 2.50 -12.35
N ALA A 160 13.72 3.58 -11.57
CA ALA A 160 14.65 4.69 -11.48
C ALA A 160 15.79 4.42 -10.47
N HIS A 161 16.10 3.17 -10.18
CA HIS A 161 17.17 2.77 -9.23
C HIS A 161 17.04 3.40 -7.84
N GLY A 162 15.82 3.58 -7.37
CA GLY A 162 15.51 4.17 -6.07
C GLY A 162 15.50 5.71 -6.06
N GLN A 163 15.58 6.35 -7.21
CA GLN A 163 15.53 7.80 -7.30
C GLN A 163 14.09 8.28 -7.49
N TYR A 164 13.56 8.99 -6.50
CA TYR A 164 12.26 9.63 -6.61
C TYR A 164 12.33 10.90 -7.45
N CYS A 165 11.45 11.02 -8.42
CA CYS A 165 11.26 12.21 -9.24
C CYS A 165 9.82 12.71 -9.08
N PRO A 166 9.60 13.90 -8.51
CA PRO A 166 8.25 14.43 -8.35
C PRO A 166 7.57 14.64 -9.70
N PRO A 167 6.27 14.32 -9.83
CA PRO A 167 5.54 14.53 -11.07
C PRO A 167 5.55 16.00 -11.49
N ARG A 168 5.85 16.25 -12.76
CA ARG A 168 5.84 17.60 -13.34
C ARG A 168 4.99 17.60 -14.60
N PRO A 169 3.94 18.43 -14.68
CA PRO A 169 3.07 18.49 -15.86
C PRO A 169 3.76 19.16 -17.06
N VAL A 170 4.77 20.01 -16.79
CA VAL A 170 5.51 20.78 -17.79
C VAL A 170 6.96 20.90 -17.32
N THR A 171 7.90 20.75 -18.24
CA THR A 171 9.34 20.95 -17.97
C THR A 171 9.79 22.37 -18.30
N GLU A 172 9.16 23.02 -19.29
CA GLU A 172 9.49 24.36 -19.76
C GLU A 172 8.27 25.02 -20.40
N ILE A 173 8.11 26.32 -20.21
CA ILE A 173 7.13 27.18 -20.90
C ILE A 173 7.94 28.17 -21.74
N LEU A 174 7.82 28.07 -23.07
CA LEU A 174 8.48 28.98 -24.03
C LEU A 174 7.62 30.21 -24.30
#